data_a4a51b61f48334f3f54dec2c3399b551
#
_entry.id   a4a51b61f48334f3f54dec2c3399b551
#
_cell.length_a   1.000
_cell.length_b   1.000
_cell.length_c   1.000
_cell.angle_alpha   90.00
_cell.angle_beta   90.00
_cell.angle_gamma   90.00
#
_symmetry.space_group_name_H-M   'P 1'
#
loop_
_entity.id
_entity.type
_entity.pdbx_description
1 polymer ?
#
loop_
_entity_poly.entity_id
_entity_poly.type
_entity_poly.pdbx_seq_one_letter_code
_entity_poly.pdbx_strand_id
1 'polypeptide(L)'
;MRKRPFGLINLSYTTVRDHSVSEYWEGVMTKGQETKQEIVRKAAPLFNQKGYAGTSLSDLMDATGLQKGGIYRHFSGKEELATEAFDYSWQKAVTGRLEGVENLPDSVDRLKKMVDNFVDMRAGLVPGGCPLMNTAIEADDGNTVLRNRARKALQSWIKRLSRIAAAGIHKHEIYSRIEPRKLSEWIIGSLEGALLISRLQKDSEPLHNARRNLHEYLERNVRAKHARSK
;
A
#
# COMPACT_ATOMS: atom_id res chain seq x y z
N MET A 1 -15.94 0.72 -40.84
CA MET A 1 -15.98 0.36 -39.42
C MET A 1 -14.57 0.45 -38.85
N ARG A 2 -14.24 1.56 -38.16
CA ARG A 2 -12.90 1.78 -37.56
C ARG A 2 -12.94 1.40 -36.09
N LYS A 3 -12.16 0.38 -35.73
CA LYS A 3 -11.91 0.00 -34.32
C LYS A 3 -11.05 1.08 -33.67
N ARG A 4 -11.50 1.67 -32.57
CA ARG A 4 -10.69 2.56 -31.73
C ARG A 4 -9.80 1.71 -30.81
N PRO A 5 -8.51 2.02 -30.65
CA PRO A 5 -7.65 1.29 -29.72
C PRO A 5 -7.94 1.72 -28.29
N PHE A 6 -7.88 0.77 -27.37
CA PHE A 6 -7.91 0.96 -25.92
C PHE A 6 -6.74 1.87 -25.51
N GLY A 7 -7.07 3.05 -24.99
CA GLY A 7 -6.11 3.99 -24.48
C GLY A 7 -5.45 3.47 -23.20
N LEU A 8 -4.15 3.22 -23.28
CA LEU A 8 -3.26 3.09 -22.12
C LEU A 8 -3.32 4.39 -21.32
N ILE A 9 -3.85 4.35 -20.11
CA ILE A 9 -3.76 5.48 -19.17
C ILE A 9 -2.31 5.58 -18.74
N ASN A 10 -1.62 6.51 -19.37
CA ASN A 10 -0.26 6.88 -19.03
C ASN A 10 -0.32 7.74 -17.77
N LEU A 11 -0.13 7.13 -16.60
CA LEU A 11 0.01 7.84 -15.32
C LEU A 11 1.37 8.53 -15.28
N SER A 12 1.49 9.66 -15.98
CA SER A 12 2.53 10.64 -15.75
C SER A 12 2.24 11.35 -14.42
N TYR A 13 2.93 10.94 -13.38
CA TYR A 13 2.91 11.64 -12.08
C TYR A 13 3.72 12.95 -12.21
N THR A 14 3.11 13.97 -12.73
CA THR A 14 3.55 15.35 -12.56
C THR A 14 3.01 15.83 -11.20
N THR A 15 3.87 16.48 -10.44
CA THR A 15 3.67 17.23 -9.20
C THR A 15 2.20 17.61 -8.93
N VAL A 16 1.51 16.84 -8.07
CA VAL A 16 0.19 17.21 -7.57
C VAL A 16 0.40 17.96 -6.27
N ARG A 17 0.14 19.27 -6.30
CA ARG A 17 -0.16 20.05 -5.09
C ARG A 17 -1.38 19.43 -4.43
N ASP A 18 -1.26 19.28 -3.12
CA ASP A 18 -2.25 18.77 -2.20
C ASP A 18 -3.61 19.46 -2.37
N HIS A 19 -4.57 18.71 -2.92
CA HIS A 19 -5.99 18.94 -2.69
C HIS A 19 -6.57 17.57 -2.31
N SER A 20 -7.34 17.57 -1.23
CA SER A 20 -7.91 16.40 -0.59
C SER A 20 -8.46 15.38 -1.60
N VAL A 21 -8.17 14.09 -1.37
CA VAL A 21 -8.54 12.96 -2.26
C VAL A 21 -10.06 12.90 -2.53
N SER A 22 -10.87 13.67 -1.80
CA SER A 22 -12.32 13.80 -2.00
C SER A 22 -12.69 14.62 -3.24
N GLU A 23 -11.88 15.60 -3.67
CA GLU A 23 -12.22 16.50 -4.78
C GLU A 23 -11.92 15.92 -6.17
N TYR A 24 -11.10 14.84 -6.27
CA TYR A 24 -10.78 14.25 -7.57
C TYR A 24 -11.91 13.37 -8.16
N TRP A 25 -12.98 13.13 -7.42
CA TRP A 25 -14.11 12.26 -7.82
C TRP A 25 -15.43 12.99 -8.01
N GLU A 26 -15.45 14.33 -7.97
CA GLU A 26 -16.65 15.13 -8.24
C GLU A 26 -17.02 15.28 -9.73
N GLY A 27 -16.44 14.48 -10.62
CA GLY A 27 -17.09 14.15 -11.88
C GLY A 27 -18.26 13.24 -11.58
N VAL A 28 -19.48 13.64 -11.96
CA VAL A 28 -20.75 12.92 -11.74
C VAL A 28 -20.56 11.42 -12.03
N MET A 29 -20.33 10.63 -10.97
CA MET A 29 -20.24 9.17 -11.09
C MET A 29 -21.63 8.66 -11.49
N THR A 30 -21.65 7.73 -12.43
CA THR A 30 -22.91 7.05 -12.76
C THR A 30 -23.29 6.11 -11.62
N LYS A 31 -24.59 5.88 -11.41
CA LYS A 31 -25.12 4.92 -10.42
C LYS A 31 -24.45 3.54 -10.53
N GLY A 32 -24.08 3.13 -11.75
CA GLY A 32 -23.36 1.87 -11.99
C GLY A 32 -21.93 1.88 -11.43
N GLN A 33 -21.22 3.01 -11.55
CA GLN A 33 -19.88 3.19 -10.99
C GLN A 33 -19.91 3.23 -9.46
N GLU A 34 -20.88 3.91 -8.87
CA GLU A 34 -21.10 3.92 -7.42
C GLU A 34 -21.35 2.50 -6.89
N THR A 35 -22.22 1.75 -7.55
CA THR A 35 -22.50 0.35 -7.17
C THR A 35 -21.25 -0.51 -7.28
N LYS A 36 -20.46 -0.37 -8.35
CA LYS A 36 -19.19 -1.10 -8.53
C LYS A 36 -18.21 -0.82 -7.40
N GLN A 37 -18.05 0.45 -7.04
CA GLN A 37 -17.15 0.84 -5.92
C GLN A 37 -17.65 0.30 -4.58
N GLU A 38 -18.95 0.32 -4.34
CA GLU A 38 -19.52 -0.23 -3.11
C GLU A 38 -19.32 -1.74 -3.00
N ILE A 39 -19.44 -2.49 -4.10
CA ILE A 39 -19.11 -3.92 -4.14
C ILE A 39 -17.65 -4.15 -3.78
N VAL A 40 -16.71 -3.39 -4.40
CA VAL A 40 -15.27 -3.46 -4.10
C VAL A 40 -15.00 -3.17 -2.63
N ARG A 41 -15.58 -2.09 -2.09
CA ARG A 41 -15.41 -1.68 -0.69
C ARG A 41 -15.84 -2.76 0.29
N LYS A 42 -16.95 -3.44 0.01
CA LYS A 42 -17.48 -4.53 0.84
C LYS A 42 -16.73 -5.86 0.67
N ALA A 43 -16.24 -6.14 -0.52
CA ALA A 43 -15.47 -7.35 -0.81
C ALA A 43 -14.01 -7.28 -0.29
N ALA A 44 -13.43 -6.09 -0.22
CA ALA A 44 -12.03 -5.91 0.14
C ALA A 44 -11.64 -6.50 1.51
N PRO A 45 -12.41 -6.33 2.60
CA PRO A 45 -12.14 -6.99 3.87
C PRO A 45 -12.17 -8.51 3.79
N LEU A 46 -13.09 -9.08 3.01
CA LEU A 46 -13.21 -10.52 2.86
C LEU A 46 -11.97 -11.12 2.20
N PHE A 47 -11.56 -10.57 1.05
CA PHE A 47 -10.35 -11.03 0.37
C PHE A 47 -9.10 -10.82 1.22
N ASN A 48 -9.02 -9.72 1.97
CA ASN A 48 -7.86 -9.47 2.82
C ASN A 48 -7.79 -10.38 4.05
N GLN A 49 -8.93 -10.88 4.56
CA GLN A 49 -9.00 -11.76 5.73
C GLN A 49 -8.98 -13.24 5.38
N LYS A 50 -9.75 -13.63 4.34
CA LYS A 50 -9.96 -15.03 3.97
C LYS A 50 -9.10 -15.48 2.80
N GLY A 51 -8.47 -14.53 2.10
CA GLY A 51 -7.78 -14.77 0.84
C GLY A 51 -8.72 -14.92 -0.36
N TYR A 52 -8.12 -15.02 -1.55
CA TYR A 52 -8.86 -15.24 -2.80
C TYR A 52 -9.53 -16.63 -2.81
N ALA A 53 -8.79 -17.68 -2.48
CA ALA A 53 -9.30 -19.04 -2.47
C ALA A 53 -10.40 -19.22 -1.41
N GLY A 54 -10.17 -18.71 -0.20
CA GLY A 54 -11.06 -18.83 0.94
C GLY A 54 -12.33 -17.97 0.89
N THR A 55 -12.43 -17.00 -0.01
CA THR A 55 -13.63 -16.18 -0.17
C THR A 55 -14.60 -16.84 -1.13
N SER A 56 -15.78 -17.27 -0.66
CA SER A 56 -16.83 -17.86 -1.49
C SER A 56 -17.72 -16.80 -2.15
N LEU A 57 -18.50 -17.21 -3.16
CA LEU A 57 -19.52 -16.34 -3.74
C LEU A 57 -20.62 -16.01 -2.71
N SER A 58 -20.97 -16.95 -1.83
CA SER A 58 -21.92 -16.67 -0.75
C SER A 58 -21.41 -15.57 0.17
N ASP A 59 -20.13 -15.61 0.59
CA ASP A 59 -19.55 -14.53 1.38
C ASP A 59 -19.69 -13.15 0.70
N LEU A 60 -19.47 -13.11 -0.62
CA LEU A 60 -19.59 -11.87 -1.40
C LEU A 60 -21.04 -11.40 -1.50
N MET A 61 -21.99 -12.32 -1.69
CA MET A 61 -23.42 -12.01 -1.73
C MET A 61 -23.89 -11.49 -0.37
N ASP A 62 -23.51 -12.14 0.71
CA ASP A 62 -23.87 -11.75 2.08
C ASP A 62 -23.31 -10.37 2.44
N ALA A 63 -22.04 -10.13 2.14
CA ALA A 63 -21.41 -8.85 2.42
C ALA A 63 -21.95 -7.69 1.57
N THR A 64 -22.28 -7.94 0.31
CA THR A 64 -22.76 -6.90 -0.60
C THR A 64 -24.25 -6.67 -0.52
N GLY A 65 -25.03 -7.67 -0.09
CA GLY A 65 -26.48 -7.69 -0.16
C GLY A 65 -27.01 -7.90 -1.59
N LEU A 66 -26.17 -8.33 -2.52
CA LEU A 66 -26.51 -8.52 -3.93
C LEU A 66 -26.55 -10.00 -4.29
N GLN A 67 -27.45 -10.37 -5.19
CA GLN A 67 -27.44 -11.69 -5.81
C GLN A 67 -26.28 -11.81 -6.81
N LYS A 68 -25.92 -13.05 -7.17
CA LYS A 68 -24.85 -13.38 -8.13
C LYS A 68 -24.88 -12.50 -9.39
N GLY A 69 -26.05 -12.36 -10.01
CA GLY A 69 -26.23 -11.54 -11.23
C GLY A 69 -25.97 -10.05 -10.98
N GLY A 70 -26.28 -9.54 -9.79
CA GLY A 70 -26.01 -8.15 -9.40
C GLY A 70 -24.51 -7.87 -9.30
N ILE A 71 -23.74 -8.81 -8.75
CA ILE A 71 -22.27 -8.69 -8.66
C ILE A 71 -21.64 -8.81 -10.06
N TYR A 72 -21.95 -9.89 -10.80
CA TYR A 72 -21.31 -10.18 -12.09
C TYR A 72 -21.81 -9.33 -13.27
N ARG A 73 -22.74 -8.40 -13.03
CA ARG A 73 -23.03 -7.31 -13.98
C ARG A 73 -21.85 -6.30 -14.03
N HIS A 74 -21.09 -6.19 -12.94
CA HIS A 74 -20.02 -5.21 -12.79
C HIS A 74 -18.61 -5.81 -12.95
N PHE A 75 -18.48 -7.13 -12.85
CA PHE A 75 -17.21 -7.85 -12.91
C PHE A 75 -17.35 -9.10 -13.78
N SER A 76 -16.35 -9.37 -14.59
CA SER A 76 -16.28 -10.57 -15.44
C SER A 76 -16.13 -11.87 -14.63
N GLY A 77 -15.69 -11.77 -13.39
CA GLY A 77 -15.51 -12.90 -12.49
C GLY A 77 -14.94 -12.50 -11.11
N LYS A 78 -14.79 -13.50 -10.26
CA LYS A 78 -14.23 -13.34 -8.90
C LYS A 78 -12.81 -12.77 -8.94
N GLU A 79 -12.00 -13.12 -9.95
CA GLU A 79 -10.62 -12.66 -10.09
C GLU A 79 -10.54 -11.15 -10.34
N GLU A 80 -11.38 -10.60 -11.22
CA GLU A 80 -11.45 -9.16 -11.46
C GLU A 80 -11.86 -8.42 -10.20
N LEU A 81 -12.91 -8.89 -9.50
CA LEU A 81 -13.34 -8.30 -8.24
C LEU A 81 -12.23 -8.36 -7.18
N ALA A 82 -11.53 -9.50 -7.06
CA ALA A 82 -10.42 -9.63 -6.11
C ALA A 82 -9.24 -8.69 -6.43
N THR A 83 -8.96 -8.49 -7.71
CA THR A 83 -7.91 -7.56 -8.17
C THR A 83 -8.26 -6.12 -7.80
N GLU A 84 -9.50 -5.69 -8.06
CA GLU A 84 -9.95 -4.35 -7.69
C GLU A 84 -10.06 -4.17 -6.16
N ALA A 85 -10.44 -5.21 -5.44
CA ALA A 85 -10.46 -5.23 -3.97
C ALA A 85 -9.05 -5.11 -3.37
N PHE A 86 -8.06 -5.79 -3.97
CA PHE A 86 -6.66 -5.62 -3.61
C PHE A 86 -6.19 -4.18 -3.85
N ASP A 87 -6.48 -3.62 -5.03
CA ASP A 87 -6.09 -2.24 -5.36
C ASP A 87 -6.66 -1.22 -4.39
N TYR A 88 -7.94 -1.36 -4.08
CA TYR A 88 -8.62 -0.53 -3.08
C TYR A 88 -7.92 -0.62 -1.70
N SER A 89 -7.66 -1.85 -1.22
CA SER A 89 -7.00 -2.09 0.05
C SER A 89 -5.59 -1.52 0.07
N TRP A 90 -4.84 -1.74 -1.02
CA TRP A 90 -3.49 -1.24 -1.17
C TRP A 90 -3.41 0.28 -1.22
N GLN A 91 -4.31 0.92 -1.97
CA GLN A 91 -4.37 2.38 -2.04
C GLN A 91 -4.65 2.99 -0.67
N LYS A 92 -5.59 2.44 0.10
CA LYS A 92 -5.85 2.87 1.48
C LYS A 92 -4.61 2.72 2.37
N ALA A 93 -3.92 1.57 2.28
CA ALA A 93 -2.69 1.35 3.01
C ALA A 93 -1.60 2.38 2.66
N VAL A 94 -1.40 2.67 1.38
CA VAL A 94 -0.42 3.66 0.91
C VAL A 94 -0.78 5.06 1.38
N THR A 95 -2.04 5.47 1.28
CA THR A 95 -2.50 6.79 1.74
C THR A 95 -2.20 6.99 3.23
N GLY A 96 -2.55 6.03 4.09
CA GLY A 96 -2.24 6.12 5.51
C GLY A 96 -0.73 6.12 5.81
N ARG A 97 0.05 5.29 5.09
CA ARG A 97 1.52 5.25 5.25
C ARG A 97 2.22 6.57 4.87
N LEU A 98 1.59 7.36 4.03
CA LEU A 98 2.14 8.63 3.53
C LEU A 98 1.60 9.86 4.25
N GLU A 99 0.65 9.70 5.15
CA GLU A 99 0.02 10.82 5.85
C GLU A 99 1.06 11.68 6.58
N GLY A 100 1.11 12.97 6.24
CA GLY A 100 2.03 13.94 6.82
C GLY A 100 3.50 13.80 6.43
N VAL A 101 3.88 12.80 5.62
CA VAL A 101 5.30 12.57 5.21
C VAL A 101 5.83 13.73 4.38
N GLU A 102 5.03 14.25 3.44
CA GLU A 102 5.46 15.33 2.55
C GLU A 102 5.66 16.67 3.28
N ASN A 103 5.06 16.84 4.46
CA ASN A 103 5.17 18.06 5.27
C ASN A 103 6.51 18.16 6.00
N LEU A 104 7.28 17.07 6.07
CA LEU A 104 8.58 17.05 6.74
C LEU A 104 9.69 17.48 5.76
N PRO A 105 10.58 18.42 6.16
CA PRO A 105 11.64 18.89 5.28
C PRO A 105 12.76 17.87 5.10
N ASP A 106 13.11 17.15 6.15
CA ASP A 106 14.26 16.24 6.21
C ASP A 106 13.89 14.83 5.73
N SER A 107 14.73 14.22 4.91
CA SER A 107 14.47 12.92 4.30
C SER A 107 14.51 11.76 5.30
N VAL A 108 15.35 11.84 6.34
CA VAL A 108 15.39 10.80 7.39
C VAL A 108 14.13 10.86 8.23
N ASP A 109 13.65 12.07 8.55
CA ASP A 109 12.40 12.25 9.29
C ASP A 109 11.18 11.78 8.48
N ARG A 110 11.19 11.96 7.15
CA ARG A 110 10.20 11.37 6.24
C ARG A 110 10.19 9.85 6.32
N LEU A 111 11.37 9.19 6.28
CA LEU A 111 11.46 7.73 6.43
C LEU A 111 10.96 7.26 7.79
N LYS A 112 11.33 7.97 8.88
CA LYS A 112 10.83 7.67 10.23
C LYS A 112 9.32 7.81 10.31
N LYS A 113 8.76 8.88 9.75
CA LYS A 113 7.31 9.09 9.72
C LYS A 113 6.57 7.97 9.00
N MET A 114 7.13 7.46 7.91
CA MET A 114 6.55 6.29 7.21
C MET A 114 6.58 5.03 8.08
N VAL A 115 7.67 4.83 8.86
CA VAL A 115 7.75 3.75 9.85
C VAL A 115 6.67 3.92 10.93
N ASP A 116 6.53 5.12 11.48
CA ASP A 116 5.51 5.44 12.48
C ASP A 116 4.10 5.18 11.94
N ASN A 117 3.80 5.72 10.77
CA ASN A 117 2.50 5.54 10.14
C ASN A 117 2.19 4.05 9.89
N PHE A 118 3.19 3.23 9.51
CA PHE A 118 2.99 1.79 9.35
C PHE A 118 2.61 1.12 10.66
N VAL A 119 3.28 1.46 11.75
CA VAL A 119 3.05 0.85 13.07
C VAL A 119 1.74 1.34 13.69
N ASP A 120 1.43 2.62 13.55
CA ASP A 120 0.28 3.27 14.18
C ASP A 120 -1.03 3.05 13.39
N MET A 121 -0.96 2.51 12.19
CA MET A 121 -2.08 2.36 11.24
C MET A 121 -3.17 1.37 11.68
N ARG A 122 -3.48 1.30 12.98
CA ARG A 122 -4.53 0.41 13.49
C ARG A 122 -5.95 0.80 13.02
N ALA A 123 -6.17 2.05 12.63
CA ALA A 123 -7.51 2.61 12.41
C ALA A 123 -7.90 2.78 10.93
N GLY A 124 -6.98 2.68 9.98
CA GLY A 124 -7.24 3.03 8.56
C GLY A 124 -7.10 1.91 7.56
N LEU A 125 -6.60 0.73 7.96
CA LEU A 125 -6.45 -0.41 7.08
C LEU A 125 -7.78 -1.16 6.91
N VAL A 126 -7.95 -1.71 5.74
CA VAL A 126 -8.94 -2.75 5.51
C VAL A 126 -8.64 -3.92 6.46
N PRO A 127 -9.63 -4.45 7.20
CA PRO A 127 -9.42 -5.57 8.11
C PRO A 127 -8.68 -6.75 7.44
N GLY A 128 -7.78 -7.39 8.17
CA GLY A 128 -7.00 -8.54 7.66
C GLY A 128 -5.48 -8.36 7.72
N GLY A 129 -4.99 -7.14 7.98
CA GLY A 129 -3.55 -6.83 8.03
C GLY A 129 -3.04 -6.24 6.71
N CYS A 130 -1.76 -6.45 6.40
CA CYS A 130 -1.18 -5.89 5.18
C CYS A 130 -1.72 -6.61 3.92
N PRO A 131 -2.46 -5.90 3.04
CA PRO A 131 -2.99 -6.52 1.83
C PRO A 131 -1.87 -7.00 0.89
N LEU A 132 -0.73 -6.31 0.88
CA LEU A 132 0.41 -6.71 0.07
C LEU A 132 0.97 -8.07 0.51
N MET A 133 1.23 -8.23 1.81
CA MET A 133 1.77 -9.48 2.35
C MET A 133 0.78 -10.63 2.17
N ASN A 134 -0.49 -10.43 2.54
CA ASN A 134 -1.52 -11.47 2.44
C ASN A 134 -1.66 -11.97 1.00
N THR A 135 -1.78 -11.04 0.04
CA THR A 135 -1.92 -11.41 -1.38
C THR A 135 -0.64 -12.01 -1.95
N ALA A 136 0.54 -11.51 -1.56
CA ALA A 136 1.81 -12.04 -2.05
C ALA A 136 2.00 -13.50 -1.65
N ILE A 137 1.74 -13.84 -0.37
CA ILE A 137 1.91 -15.20 0.16
C ILE A 137 0.91 -16.18 -0.49
N GLU A 138 -0.37 -15.78 -0.57
CA GLU A 138 -1.40 -16.66 -1.15
C GLU A 138 -1.22 -16.88 -2.65
N ALA A 139 -0.79 -15.85 -3.38
CA ALA A 139 -0.70 -15.88 -4.84
C ALA A 139 0.63 -16.41 -5.37
N ASP A 140 1.60 -16.76 -4.52
CA ASP A 140 2.98 -17.09 -4.94
C ASP A 140 3.02 -18.24 -5.95
N ASP A 141 2.37 -19.37 -5.62
CA ASP A 141 2.30 -20.55 -6.49
C ASP A 141 0.95 -20.70 -7.22
N GLY A 142 0.00 -19.78 -6.97
CA GLY A 142 -1.39 -19.90 -7.41
C GLY A 142 -1.77 -18.88 -8.49
N ASN A 143 -2.41 -17.80 -8.08
CA ASN A 143 -2.99 -16.82 -8.99
C ASN A 143 -1.96 -15.84 -9.56
N THR A 144 -1.57 -16.03 -10.83
CA THR A 144 -0.57 -15.19 -11.52
C THR A 144 -0.99 -13.73 -11.68
N VAL A 145 -2.29 -13.44 -11.78
CA VAL A 145 -2.82 -12.07 -11.90
C VAL A 145 -2.62 -11.33 -10.58
N LEU A 146 -3.05 -11.92 -9.47
CA LEU A 146 -2.87 -11.34 -8.13
C LEU A 146 -1.40 -11.25 -7.74
N ARG A 147 -0.58 -12.28 -8.04
CA ARG A 147 0.87 -12.23 -7.83
C ARG A 147 1.52 -11.06 -8.56
N ASN A 148 1.20 -10.88 -9.83
CA ASN A 148 1.73 -9.76 -10.61
C ASN A 148 1.27 -8.41 -10.07
N ARG A 149 0.05 -8.32 -9.54
CA ARG A 149 -0.48 -7.11 -8.91
C ARG A 149 0.26 -6.79 -7.62
N ALA A 150 0.44 -7.77 -6.73
CA ALA A 150 1.22 -7.62 -5.50
C ALA A 150 2.68 -7.25 -5.80
N ARG A 151 3.32 -7.88 -6.80
CA ARG A 151 4.68 -7.53 -7.23
C ARG A 151 4.79 -6.07 -7.68
N LYS A 152 3.86 -5.57 -8.48
CA LYS A 152 3.84 -4.16 -8.91
C LYS A 152 3.63 -3.21 -7.72
N ALA A 153 2.78 -3.57 -6.78
CA ALA A 153 2.55 -2.82 -5.55
C ALA A 153 3.84 -2.72 -4.70
N LEU A 154 4.54 -3.85 -4.49
CA LEU A 154 5.82 -3.89 -3.79
C LEU A 154 6.88 -3.02 -4.48
N GLN A 155 7.03 -3.16 -5.81
CA GLN A 155 7.99 -2.36 -6.57
C GLN A 155 7.70 -0.86 -6.47
N SER A 156 6.43 -0.47 -6.51
CA SER A 156 6.02 0.92 -6.31
C SER A 156 6.39 1.42 -4.91
N TRP A 157 6.20 0.60 -3.89
CA TRP A 157 6.50 0.93 -2.51
C TRP A 157 8.02 1.08 -2.29
N ILE A 158 8.83 0.13 -2.78
CA ILE A 158 10.30 0.22 -2.77
C ILE A 158 10.76 1.50 -3.48
N LYS A 159 10.23 1.77 -4.68
CA LYS A 159 10.59 2.97 -5.46
C LYS A 159 10.29 4.26 -4.70
N ARG A 160 9.21 4.33 -3.95
CA ARG A 160 8.83 5.50 -3.16
C ARG A 160 9.82 5.77 -2.03
N LEU A 161 10.14 4.76 -1.20
CA LEU A 161 11.14 4.92 -0.15
C LEU A 161 12.52 5.25 -0.74
N SER A 162 12.90 4.57 -1.83
CA SER A 162 14.18 4.82 -2.51
C SER A 162 14.30 6.26 -3.02
N ARG A 163 13.21 6.86 -3.50
CA ARG A 163 13.22 8.28 -3.91
C ARG A 163 13.45 9.22 -2.75
N ILE A 164 12.85 8.95 -1.58
CA ILE A 164 13.09 9.76 -0.38
C ILE A 164 14.56 9.64 0.04
N ALA A 165 15.10 8.42 0.08
CA ALA A 165 16.50 8.20 0.43
C ALA A 165 17.47 8.85 -0.58
N ALA A 166 17.21 8.72 -1.89
CA ALA A 166 18.03 9.34 -2.93
C ALA A 166 18.00 10.88 -2.86
N ALA A 167 16.82 11.46 -2.59
CA ALA A 167 16.70 12.90 -2.37
C ALA A 167 17.50 13.35 -1.14
N GLY A 168 17.49 12.56 -0.05
CA GLY A 168 18.29 12.84 1.14
C GLY A 168 19.80 12.75 0.90
N ILE A 169 20.25 11.83 0.07
CA ILE A 169 21.68 11.78 -0.33
C ILE A 169 22.05 13.04 -1.12
N HIS A 170 21.21 13.44 -2.08
CA HIS A 170 21.44 14.66 -2.88
C HIS A 170 21.49 15.93 -2.02
N LYS A 171 20.68 15.99 -0.96
CA LYS A 171 20.66 17.11 0.00
C LYS A 171 21.71 17.00 1.12
N HIS A 172 22.57 15.98 1.10
CA HIS A 172 23.53 15.68 2.18
C HIS A 172 22.89 15.40 3.56
N GLU A 173 21.61 15.03 3.60
CA GLU A 173 20.88 14.59 4.81
C GLU A 173 21.15 13.11 5.12
N ILE A 174 21.49 12.33 4.10
CA ILE A 174 21.77 10.89 4.17
C ILE A 174 23.20 10.65 3.64
N TYR A 175 23.94 9.76 4.30
CA TYR A 175 25.29 9.39 3.86
C TYR A 175 25.28 8.82 2.43
N SER A 176 26.23 9.25 1.59
CA SER A 176 26.38 8.81 0.19
C SER A 176 26.63 7.31 0.02
N ARG A 177 27.14 6.63 1.05
CA ARG A 177 27.36 5.16 1.05
C ARG A 177 26.07 4.35 1.15
N ILE A 178 24.95 4.99 1.46
CA ILE A 178 23.65 4.33 1.59
C ILE A 178 23.12 4.00 0.20
N GLU A 179 22.76 2.72 -0.03
CA GLU A 179 22.08 2.28 -1.23
C GLU A 179 20.55 2.42 -1.03
N PRO A 180 19.87 3.37 -1.70
CA PRO A 180 18.47 3.67 -1.45
C PRO A 180 17.54 2.46 -1.56
N ARG A 181 17.79 1.58 -2.54
CA ARG A 181 16.97 0.38 -2.75
C ARG A 181 17.13 -0.63 -1.61
N LYS A 182 18.36 -0.93 -1.22
CA LYS A 182 18.63 -1.87 -0.12
C LYS A 182 18.05 -1.37 1.20
N LEU A 183 18.20 -0.07 1.48
CA LEU A 183 17.58 0.56 2.65
C LEU A 183 16.06 0.38 2.62
N SER A 184 15.42 0.61 1.48
CA SER A 184 13.98 0.49 1.32
C SER A 184 13.49 -0.94 1.53
N GLU A 185 14.17 -1.92 0.92
CA GLU A 185 13.87 -3.36 1.05
C GLU A 185 14.01 -3.81 2.50
N TRP A 186 15.05 -3.33 3.20
CA TRP A 186 15.28 -3.64 4.60
C TRP A 186 14.19 -3.05 5.52
N ILE A 187 13.80 -1.77 5.32
CA ILE A 187 12.72 -1.14 6.08
C ILE A 187 11.41 -1.93 5.90
N ILE A 188 11.04 -2.23 4.65
CA ILE A 188 9.81 -2.96 4.32
C ILE A 188 9.83 -4.35 4.97
N GLY A 189 10.91 -5.11 4.77
CA GLY A 189 11.04 -6.47 5.32
C GLY A 189 10.97 -6.50 6.85
N SER A 190 11.60 -5.52 7.52
CA SER A 190 11.56 -5.40 8.98
C SER A 190 10.14 -5.13 9.49
N LEU A 191 9.39 -4.22 8.85
CA LEU A 191 8.03 -3.87 9.23
C LEU A 191 7.04 -5.01 8.97
N GLU A 192 7.11 -5.64 7.79
CA GLU A 192 6.21 -6.73 7.42
C GLU A 192 6.49 -8.00 8.26
N GLY A 193 7.76 -8.29 8.54
CA GLY A 193 8.13 -9.38 9.47
C GLY A 193 7.63 -9.13 10.89
N ALA A 194 7.80 -7.92 11.41
CA ALA A 194 7.27 -7.54 12.71
C ALA A 194 5.74 -7.59 12.77
N LEU A 195 5.06 -7.19 11.69
CA LEU A 195 3.61 -7.31 11.57
C LEU A 195 3.14 -8.77 11.61
N LEU A 196 3.83 -9.67 10.90
CA LEU A 196 3.55 -11.10 10.92
C LEU A 196 3.65 -11.66 12.35
N ILE A 197 4.78 -11.38 13.03
CA ILE A 197 5.01 -11.85 14.40
C ILE A 197 3.93 -11.30 15.35
N SER A 198 3.65 -9.99 15.28
CA SER A 198 2.63 -9.33 16.10
C SER A 198 1.25 -9.96 15.93
N ARG A 199 0.88 -10.33 14.71
CA ARG A 199 -0.42 -10.96 14.43
C ARG A 199 -0.51 -12.38 14.98
N LEU A 200 0.55 -13.16 14.78
CA LEU A 200 0.59 -14.56 15.28
C LEU A 200 0.59 -14.62 16.81
N GLN A 201 1.33 -13.72 17.46
CA GLN A 201 1.41 -13.66 18.92
C GLN A 201 0.24 -12.88 19.55
N LYS A 202 -0.56 -12.16 18.74
CA LYS A 202 -1.60 -11.22 19.22
C LYS A 202 -1.03 -10.16 20.17
N ASP A 203 0.21 -9.76 19.92
CA ASP A 203 0.99 -8.79 20.69
C ASP A 203 1.57 -7.72 19.75
N SER A 204 1.48 -6.45 20.14
CA SER A 204 2.01 -5.34 19.35
C SER A 204 3.48 -5.02 19.63
N GLU A 205 4.09 -5.63 20.64
CA GLU A 205 5.47 -5.35 21.04
C GLU A 205 6.48 -5.57 19.89
N PRO A 206 6.38 -6.63 19.04
CA PRO A 206 7.27 -6.78 17.89
C PRO A 206 7.24 -5.60 16.91
N LEU A 207 6.07 -5.00 16.66
CA LEU A 207 5.96 -3.79 15.82
C LEU A 207 6.62 -2.57 16.48
N HIS A 208 6.41 -2.38 17.78
CA HIS A 208 7.04 -1.29 18.53
C HIS A 208 8.55 -1.46 18.58
N ASN A 209 9.06 -2.69 18.73
CA ASN A 209 10.49 -3.00 18.67
C ASN A 209 11.07 -2.69 17.29
N ALA A 210 10.40 -3.09 16.21
CA ALA A 210 10.83 -2.78 14.85
C ALA A 210 10.91 -1.26 14.62
N ARG A 211 9.91 -0.49 15.10
CA ARG A 211 9.92 0.98 15.05
C ARG A 211 11.14 1.55 15.77
N ARG A 212 11.40 1.16 17.02
CA ARG A 212 12.55 1.65 17.79
C ARG A 212 13.87 1.36 17.08
N ASN A 213 14.05 0.11 16.63
CA ASN A 213 15.27 -0.32 15.96
C ASN A 213 15.48 0.41 14.62
N LEU A 214 14.42 0.59 13.83
CA LEU A 214 14.46 1.33 12.57
C LEU A 214 14.78 2.81 12.80
N HIS A 215 14.16 3.45 13.78
CA HIS A 215 14.46 4.84 14.15
C HIS A 215 15.90 5.02 14.58
N GLU A 216 16.41 4.14 15.45
CA GLU A 216 17.80 4.19 15.90
C GLU A 216 18.78 3.99 14.75
N TYR A 217 18.53 3.02 13.88
CA TYR A 217 19.37 2.77 12.70
C TYR A 217 19.36 3.96 11.74
N LEU A 218 18.18 4.49 11.43
CA LEU A 218 18.04 5.65 10.55
C LEU A 218 18.80 6.86 11.09
N GLU A 219 18.73 7.08 12.41
CA GLU A 219 19.42 8.20 13.05
C GLU A 219 20.95 8.01 13.11
N ARG A 220 21.41 6.82 13.51
CA ARG A 220 22.84 6.60 13.78
C ARG A 220 23.65 6.23 12.54
N ASN A 221 23.04 5.53 11.58
CA ASN A 221 23.76 4.91 10.46
C ASN A 221 23.40 5.50 9.10
N VAL A 222 22.21 6.14 8.97
CA VAL A 222 21.72 6.67 7.70
C VAL A 222 21.83 8.18 7.66
N ARG A 223 21.43 8.91 8.73
CA ARG A 223 21.51 10.37 8.81
C ARG A 223 22.95 10.83 8.72
N ALA A 224 23.24 11.69 7.75
CA ALA A 224 24.55 12.31 7.65
C ALA A 224 24.76 13.30 8.80
N LYS A 225 25.90 13.20 9.49
CA LYS A 225 26.31 14.20 10.47
C LYS A 225 26.71 15.44 9.71
N HIS A 226 26.00 16.56 9.89
CA HIS A 226 26.50 17.83 9.39
C HIS A 226 27.87 18.07 9.99
N ALA A 227 28.87 18.28 9.14
CA ALA A 227 30.13 18.81 9.61
C ALA A 227 29.81 20.13 10.33
N ARG A 228 30.01 20.17 11.66
CA ARG A 228 29.93 21.46 12.38
C ARG A 228 30.89 22.38 11.66
N SER A 229 30.39 23.41 10.99
CA SER A 229 31.18 24.52 10.50
C SER A 229 31.97 25.04 11.70
N LYS A 230 33.31 24.87 11.63
CA LYS A 230 34.22 25.52 12.56
C LYS A 230 34.31 26.98 12.23
#